data_f5a295ab90ccba1663c3a003ba5fd5bf
#
_entry.id   f5a295ab90ccba1663c3a003ba5fd5bf
#
_cell.length_a   1.000
_cell.length_b   1.000
_cell.length_c   1.000
_cell.angle_alpha   90.00
_cell.angle_beta   90.00
_cell.angle_gamma   90.00
#
_symmetry.space_group_name_H-M   'P 1'
#
loop_
_entity.id
_entity.type
_entity.pdbx_description
1 polymer ?
#
loop_
_entity_poly.entity_id
_entity_poly.type
_entity_poly.pdbx_seq_one_letter_code
_entity_poly.pdbx_strand_id
1 'polypeptide(L)'
;MELIQITEEEFDNFAENYEIKNFYQTRSYGALMDRHSFDDYYLAMKDESGNYKAATLILIKKELLGYKWGYCPRGYLIDFNDFNLLETFTKLLTQFLNQRNFMFVKIDPYIIYKSRDKKGNVIPGIDNSKIVDELIHIGYEHTGFNLNFENLKPRWNAVTTTNSTEDLFSRFSKEIRNKIRKADKMGIEILEGDASSVKQFYSLVDKKHSRKLNYYLDMMEILGKKDMIKLYFAKLDTAKYIEKSKTLFEAEEKRNNEINQELEENINSNNTTNIIKRKMASDILLNNCKQNVINATNLYKEYPSGVIVGASAVIKYNKEIFFLIDGYKQEFKRYCPNHYLKYQIMNFYRKEGYTRMHLNGISGEDRKSVV
;
A
#
# COMPACT_ATOMS: atom_id res chain seq x y z
N MET A 1 14.78 -6.18 36.03
CA MET A 1 14.57 -6.34 34.58
C MET A 1 15.60 -7.28 33.99
N GLU A 2 15.18 -8.21 33.12
CA GLU A 2 16.03 -9.21 32.46
C GLU A 2 15.62 -9.32 30.97
N LEU A 3 16.59 -9.39 30.06
CA LEU A 3 16.35 -9.67 28.64
C LEU A 3 16.61 -11.14 28.38
N ILE A 4 15.63 -11.83 27.81
CA ILE A 4 15.69 -13.26 27.51
C ILE A 4 15.29 -13.53 26.06
N GLN A 5 15.78 -14.64 25.53
CA GLN A 5 15.23 -15.20 24.31
C GLN A 5 13.97 -15.98 24.65
N ILE A 6 12.92 -15.75 23.89
CA ILE A 6 11.61 -16.37 24.07
C ILE A 6 11.23 -17.20 22.85
N THR A 7 10.20 -18.01 22.97
CA THR A 7 9.66 -18.77 21.85
C THR A 7 8.91 -17.86 20.88
N GLU A 8 8.76 -18.31 19.65
CA GLU A 8 7.97 -17.63 18.63
C GLU A 8 6.51 -17.42 19.06
N GLU A 9 5.96 -18.37 19.82
CA GLU A 9 4.59 -18.31 20.32
C GLU A 9 4.42 -17.26 21.43
N GLU A 10 5.35 -17.21 22.38
CA GLU A 10 5.37 -16.17 23.43
C GLU A 10 5.50 -14.78 22.81
N PHE A 11 6.38 -14.64 21.78
CA PHE A 11 6.53 -13.39 21.06
C PHE A 11 5.25 -12.98 20.33
N ASP A 12 4.61 -13.90 19.61
CA ASP A 12 3.37 -13.65 18.87
C ASP A 12 2.25 -13.19 19.82
N ASN A 13 2.12 -13.87 20.99
CA ASN A 13 1.16 -13.49 22.02
C ASN A 13 1.42 -12.06 22.55
N PHE A 14 2.67 -11.68 22.80
CA PHE A 14 3.00 -10.33 23.22
C PHE A 14 2.71 -9.32 22.11
N ALA A 15 3.17 -9.60 20.89
CA ALA A 15 3.03 -8.71 19.74
C ALA A 15 1.55 -8.47 19.35
N GLU A 16 0.70 -9.50 19.43
CA GLU A 16 -0.73 -9.37 19.14
C GLU A 16 -1.48 -8.50 20.15
N ASN A 17 -1.01 -8.45 21.39
CA ASN A 17 -1.61 -7.64 22.45
C ASN A 17 -0.97 -6.26 22.60
N TYR A 18 0.14 -5.98 21.90
CA TYR A 18 0.81 -4.69 21.96
C TYR A 18 0.06 -3.65 21.13
N GLU A 19 -0.08 -2.42 21.66
CA GLU A 19 -0.91 -1.38 21.01
C GLU A 19 -0.29 -0.87 19.71
N ILE A 20 0.99 -0.44 19.77
CA ILE A 20 1.71 0.11 18.62
C ILE A 20 2.52 -1.01 17.97
N LYS A 21 1.93 -1.66 16.99
CA LYS A 21 2.50 -2.83 16.34
C LYS A 21 2.43 -2.74 14.81
N ASN A 22 3.32 -3.46 14.16
CA ASN A 22 3.39 -3.55 12.70
C ASN A 22 3.62 -5.01 12.28
N PHE A 23 3.10 -5.41 11.13
CA PHE A 23 3.22 -6.78 10.64
C PHE A 23 4.68 -7.25 10.46
N TYR A 24 5.63 -6.33 10.36
CA TYR A 24 7.06 -6.65 10.33
C TYR A 24 7.60 -7.17 11.67
N GLN A 25 6.91 -6.93 12.78
CA GLN A 25 7.19 -7.48 14.10
C GLN A 25 6.19 -8.60 14.41
N THR A 26 6.19 -9.67 13.61
CA THR A 26 5.36 -10.86 13.79
C THR A 26 6.17 -12.12 13.51
N ARG A 27 5.78 -13.22 14.13
CA ARG A 27 6.31 -14.56 13.85
C ARG A 27 6.24 -14.89 12.36
N SER A 28 5.11 -14.59 11.71
CA SER A 28 4.93 -14.88 10.29
C SER A 28 5.94 -14.12 9.41
N TYR A 29 6.31 -12.91 9.79
CA TYR A 29 7.35 -12.19 9.04
C TYR A 29 8.76 -12.74 9.31
N GLY A 30 9.07 -13.13 10.56
CA GLY A 30 10.30 -13.84 10.89
C GLY A 30 10.46 -15.13 10.06
N ALA A 31 9.46 -15.99 10.08
CA ALA A 31 9.43 -17.23 9.29
C ALA A 31 9.57 -17.01 7.77
N LEU A 32 9.01 -15.91 7.23
CA LEU A 32 9.24 -15.54 5.83
C LEU A 32 10.70 -15.17 5.57
N MET A 33 11.31 -14.42 6.46
CA MET A 33 12.69 -13.96 6.28
C MET A 33 13.71 -15.06 6.51
N ASP A 34 13.43 -16.04 7.38
CA ASP A 34 14.25 -17.23 7.58
C ASP A 34 14.40 -18.03 6.29
N ARG A 35 13.33 -18.21 5.51
CA ARG A 35 13.42 -18.82 4.17
C ARG A 35 14.25 -18.00 3.17
N HIS A 36 14.58 -16.75 3.48
CA HIS A 36 15.31 -15.83 2.60
C HIS A 36 16.64 -15.34 3.15
N SER A 37 17.37 -16.27 3.78
CA SER A 37 18.75 -16.10 4.25
C SER A 37 18.92 -15.10 5.40
N PHE A 38 17.94 -15.02 6.27
CA PHE A 38 18.06 -14.41 7.59
C PHE A 38 17.81 -15.48 8.64
N ASP A 39 18.59 -15.51 9.70
CA ASP A 39 18.17 -16.15 10.95
C ASP A 39 17.31 -15.14 11.73
N ASP A 40 16.69 -15.58 12.83
CA ASP A 40 15.92 -14.67 13.70
C ASP A 40 16.15 -14.95 15.18
N TYR A 41 15.94 -13.92 15.98
CA TYR A 41 15.78 -14.02 17.45
C TYR A 41 14.51 -13.31 17.86
N TYR A 42 13.79 -13.94 18.77
CA TYR A 42 12.66 -13.35 19.47
C TYR A 42 13.12 -13.06 20.90
N LEU A 43 13.21 -11.78 21.26
CA LEU A 43 13.68 -11.34 22.56
C LEU A 43 12.57 -10.60 23.29
N ALA A 44 12.50 -10.82 24.60
CA ALA A 44 11.63 -10.04 25.47
C ALA A 44 12.38 -9.59 26.74
N MET A 45 12.03 -8.40 27.22
CA MET A 45 12.43 -7.91 28.51
C MET A 45 11.29 -8.11 29.50
N LYS A 46 11.56 -8.80 30.62
CA LYS A 46 10.60 -9.05 31.69
C LYS A 46 11.00 -8.34 32.97
N ASP A 47 10.01 -8.00 33.77
CA ASP A 47 10.18 -7.50 35.11
C ASP A 47 10.43 -8.63 36.15
N GLU A 48 10.62 -8.26 37.42
CA GLU A 48 10.83 -9.21 38.51
C GLU A 48 9.62 -10.11 38.78
N SER A 49 8.45 -9.69 38.37
CA SER A 49 7.19 -10.48 38.44
C SER A 49 7.00 -11.41 37.22
N GLY A 50 7.93 -11.38 36.26
CA GLY A 50 7.89 -12.21 35.04
C GLY A 50 7.05 -11.63 33.90
N ASN A 51 6.49 -10.41 34.03
CA ASN A 51 5.69 -9.79 32.98
C ASN A 51 6.58 -9.18 31.90
N TYR A 52 6.26 -9.42 30.64
CA TYR A 52 6.96 -8.81 29.51
C TYR A 52 6.60 -7.32 29.40
N LYS A 53 7.63 -6.46 29.34
CA LYS A 53 7.52 -5.00 29.20
C LYS A 53 7.91 -4.51 27.82
N ALA A 54 8.74 -5.27 27.11
CA ALA A 54 9.14 -4.99 25.76
C ALA A 54 9.50 -6.29 25.05
N ALA A 55 9.36 -6.31 23.72
CA ALA A 55 9.82 -7.43 22.90
C ALA A 55 10.29 -6.96 21.51
N THR A 56 11.05 -7.80 20.83
CA THR A 56 11.46 -7.54 19.45
C THR A 56 11.79 -8.81 18.71
N LEU A 57 11.42 -8.83 17.42
CA LEU A 57 12.01 -9.72 16.42
C LEU A 57 13.27 -9.07 15.86
N ILE A 58 14.38 -9.79 15.90
CA ILE A 58 15.65 -9.40 15.26
C ILE A 58 15.91 -10.35 14.09
N LEU A 59 15.94 -9.83 12.89
CA LEU A 59 16.44 -10.53 11.71
C LEU A 59 17.96 -10.45 11.69
N ILE A 60 18.62 -11.58 11.49
CA ILE A 60 20.07 -11.72 11.65
C ILE A 60 20.71 -12.06 10.32
N LYS A 61 21.73 -11.30 9.95
CA LYS A 61 22.60 -11.62 8.83
C LYS A 61 23.97 -12.02 9.33
N LYS A 62 24.43 -13.20 8.89
CA LYS A 62 25.77 -13.69 9.16
C LYS A 62 26.76 -13.12 8.15
N GLU A 63 27.89 -12.68 8.61
CA GLU A 63 29.01 -12.18 7.83
C GLU A 63 30.23 -13.09 7.97
N LEU A 64 31.33 -12.71 7.32
CA LEU A 64 32.58 -13.44 7.42
C LEU A 64 33.11 -13.49 8.86
N LEU A 65 33.89 -14.53 9.18
CA LEU A 65 34.55 -14.72 10.49
C LEU A 65 33.56 -14.87 11.67
N GLY A 66 32.30 -15.21 11.42
CA GLY A 66 31.29 -15.43 12.46
C GLY A 66 30.67 -14.16 13.04
N TYR A 67 31.00 -12.99 12.50
CA TYR A 67 30.32 -11.75 12.83
C TYR A 67 28.88 -11.74 12.30
N LYS A 68 28.03 -10.95 12.98
CA LYS A 68 26.63 -10.82 12.64
C LYS A 68 26.22 -9.34 12.70
N TRP A 69 25.16 -9.01 11.99
CA TRP A 69 24.41 -7.79 12.24
C TRP A 69 22.93 -8.11 12.30
N GLY A 70 22.20 -7.29 13.06
CA GLY A 70 20.78 -7.45 13.28
C GLY A 70 19.96 -6.32 12.66
N TYR A 71 18.70 -6.61 12.37
CA TYR A 71 17.72 -5.62 11.96
C TYR A 71 16.37 -5.89 12.61
N CYS A 72 15.85 -4.90 13.32
CA CYS A 72 14.52 -4.94 13.93
C CYS A 72 13.56 -4.11 13.09
N PRO A 73 12.93 -4.69 12.04
CA PRO A 73 12.08 -3.93 11.12
C PRO A 73 10.84 -3.41 11.86
N ARG A 74 10.66 -2.10 11.85
CA ARG A 74 9.56 -1.41 12.55
C ARG A 74 9.49 -1.70 14.07
N GLY A 75 10.55 -2.25 14.64
CA GLY A 75 10.68 -2.52 16.07
C GLY A 75 11.32 -1.34 16.81
N TYR A 76 11.31 -1.33 18.11
CA TYR A 76 10.85 -2.45 18.97
C TYR A 76 9.36 -2.38 19.30
N LEU A 77 8.82 -3.41 19.92
CA LEU A 77 7.53 -3.37 20.63
C LEU A 77 7.81 -2.89 22.06
N ILE A 78 7.90 -1.58 22.24
CA ILE A 78 8.23 -0.90 23.51
C ILE A 78 7.55 0.47 23.51
N ASP A 79 7.23 1.00 24.68
CA ASP A 79 6.86 2.41 24.78
C ASP A 79 8.10 3.30 24.66
N PHE A 80 8.27 3.92 23.49
CA PHE A 80 9.38 4.83 23.21
C PHE A 80 9.29 6.16 23.97
N ASN A 81 8.19 6.46 24.67
CA ASN A 81 8.06 7.63 25.52
C ASN A 81 8.48 7.33 26.98
N ASP A 82 8.57 6.06 27.36
CA ASP A 82 9.17 5.65 28.62
C ASP A 82 10.69 5.53 28.44
N PHE A 83 11.39 6.66 28.63
CA PHE A 83 12.83 6.75 28.41
C PHE A 83 13.64 5.86 29.35
N ASN A 84 13.19 5.65 30.58
CA ASN A 84 13.86 4.74 31.54
C ASN A 84 13.75 3.27 31.08
N LEU A 85 12.57 2.90 30.57
CA LEU A 85 12.35 1.57 30.02
C LEU A 85 13.19 1.36 28.75
N LEU A 86 13.24 2.36 27.85
CA LEU A 86 14.00 2.35 26.61
C LEU A 86 15.51 2.25 26.86
N GLU A 87 16.06 3.02 27.82
CA GLU A 87 17.45 2.95 28.21
C GLU A 87 17.81 1.58 28.79
N THR A 88 16.97 1.06 29.71
CA THR A 88 17.16 -0.26 30.33
C THR A 88 17.16 -1.36 29.27
N PHE A 89 16.19 -1.33 28.35
CA PHE A 89 16.09 -2.28 27.24
C PHE A 89 17.33 -2.21 26.35
N THR A 90 17.76 -1.01 25.96
CA THR A 90 18.95 -0.79 25.11
C THR A 90 20.22 -1.33 25.77
N LYS A 91 20.41 -1.10 27.05
CA LYS A 91 21.56 -1.61 27.81
C LYS A 91 21.60 -3.14 27.84
N LEU A 92 20.47 -3.77 28.15
CA LEU A 92 20.35 -5.23 28.20
C LEU A 92 20.51 -5.84 26.80
N LEU A 93 19.93 -5.22 25.77
CA LEU A 93 20.08 -5.66 24.39
C LEU A 93 21.52 -5.57 23.92
N THR A 94 22.22 -4.48 24.22
CA THR A 94 23.64 -4.31 23.87
C THR A 94 24.50 -5.40 24.53
N GLN A 95 24.26 -5.72 25.82
CA GLN A 95 24.96 -6.82 26.52
C GLN A 95 24.69 -8.18 25.86
N PHE A 96 23.42 -8.46 25.53
CA PHE A 96 23.03 -9.70 24.85
C PHE A 96 23.69 -9.87 23.47
N LEU A 97 23.74 -8.80 22.69
CA LEU A 97 24.29 -8.79 21.33
C LEU A 97 25.83 -8.92 21.36
N ASN A 98 26.49 -8.21 22.25
CA ASN A 98 27.97 -8.27 22.42
C ASN A 98 28.45 -9.69 22.73
N GLN A 99 27.74 -10.40 23.61
CA GLN A 99 28.07 -11.80 23.94
C GLN A 99 27.90 -12.78 22.75
N ARG A 100 27.31 -12.34 21.64
CA ARG A 100 26.96 -13.17 20.47
C ARG A 100 27.60 -12.70 19.17
N ASN A 101 28.67 -11.91 19.25
CA ASN A 101 29.46 -11.40 18.11
C ASN A 101 28.64 -10.55 17.12
N PHE A 102 27.67 -9.76 17.61
CA PHE A 102 27.02 -8.77 16.77
C PHE A 102 27.89 -7.51 16.66
N MET A 103 28.05 -7.03 15.42
CA MET A 103 28.73 -5.77 15.15
C MET A 103 27.83 -4.56 15.44
N PHE A 104 26.55 -4.69 15.07
CA PHE A 104 25.53 -3.66 15.28
C PHE A 104 24.13 -4.24 15.11
N VAL A 105 23.13 -3.49 15.56
CA VAL A 105 21.72 -3.68 15.23
C VAL A 105 21.14 -2.41 14.60
N LYS A 106 20.36 -2.55 13.54
CA LYS A 106 19.60 -1.46 12.92
C LYS A 106 18.16 -1.50 13.39
N ILE A 107 17.59 -0.32 13.62
CA ILE A 107 16.18 -0.15 13.94
C ILE A 107 15.56 0.93 13.04
N ASP A 108 14.29 0.81 12.75
CA ASP A 108 13.46 1.83 12.11
C ASP A 108 12.05 1.85 12.73
N PRO A 109 11.95 2.37 13.98
CA PRO A 109 10.73 2.26 14.80
C PRO A 109 9.46 2.69 14.08
N TYR A 110 8.34 1.98 14.38
CA TYR A 110 7.02 2.31 13.83
C TYR A 110 6.39 3.47 14.61
N ILE A 111 7.02 4.64 14.51
CA ILE A 111 6.62 5.86 15.21
C ILE A 111 6.42 6.98 14.19
N ILE A 112 5.34 7.73 14.32
CA ILE A 112 5.15 8.95 13.55
C ILE A 112 6.12 10.01 14.08
N TYR A 113 7.11 10.41 13.27
CA TYR A 113 8.08 11.43 13.69
C TYR A 113 7.43 12.80 13.87
N LYS A 114 6.71 13.28 12.83
CA LYS A 114 5.97 14.55 12.86
C LYS A 114 4.72 14.45 11.99
N SER A 115 3.63 15.10 12.43
CA SER A 115 2.44 15.26 11.61
C SER A 115 2.72 16.15 10.42
N ARG A 116 2.26 15.73 9.22
CA ARG A 116 2.44 16.48 7.97
C ARG A 116 1.15 16.50 7.16
N ASP A 117 0.96 17.59 6.42
CA ASP A 117 -0.12 17.69 5.44
C ASP A 117 0.21 16.89 4.16
N LYS A 118 -0.76 16.84 3.23
CA LYS A 118 -0.59 16.16 1.93
C LYS A 118 0.51 16.77 1.02
N LYS A 119 1.02 17.94 1.36
CA LYS A 119 2.14 18.59 0.66
C LYS A 119 3.49 18.32 1.34
N GLY A 120 3.47 17.57 2.46
CA GLY A 120 4.65 17.27 3.26
C GLY A 120 5.07 18.40 4.22
N ASN A 121 4.29 19.46 4.38
CA ASN A 121 4.56 20.51 5.35
C ASN A 121 4.27 20.00 6.75
N VAL A 122 5.12 20.35 7.72
CA VAL A 122 4.84 20.06 9.15
C VAL A 122 3.61 20.86 9.58
N ILE A 123 2.69 20.17 10.23
CA ILE A 123 1.46 20.75 10.79
C ILE A 123 1.41 20.50 12.30
N PRO A 124 0.63 21.28 13.08
CA PRO A 124 0.38 21.01 14.49
C PRO A 124 -0.14 19.59 14.71
N GLY A 125 0.32 18.92 15.76
CA GLY A 125 -0.04 17.55 16.10
C GLY A 125 1.12 16.79 16.71
N ILE A 126 1.37 15.57 16.22
CA ILE A 126 2.44 14.72 16.72
C ILE A 126 3.81 15.32 16.38
N ASP A 127 4.66 15.43 17.42
CA ASP A 127 6.09 15.73 17.32
C ASP A 127 6.86 14.82 18.27
N ASN A 128 7.49 13.80 17.72
CA ASN A 128 8.29 12.81 18.43
C ASN A 128 9.82 13.03 18.23
N SER A 129 10.25 14.27 17.95
CA SER A 129 11.69 14.58 17.82
C SER A 129 12.48 14.21 19.06
N LYS A 130 11.91 14.37 20.26
CA LYS A 130 12.53 13.97 21.53
C LYS A 130 12.92 12.48 21.61
N ILE A 131 12.17 11.60 20.96
CA ILE A 131 12.51 10.17 20.89
C ILE A 131 13.81 9.96 20.12
N VAL A 132 14.04 10.73 19.05
CA VAL A 132 15.30 10.65 18.30
C VAL A 132 16.46 11.15 19.15
N ASP A 133 16.27 12.27 19.85
CA ASP A 133 17.28 12.84 20.73
C ASP A 133 17.64 11.86 21.87
N GLU A 134 16.63 11.20 22.45
CA GLU A 134 16.84 10.19 23.49
C GLU A 134 17.56 8.95 22.97
N LEU A 135 17.18 8.43 21.79
CA LEU A 135 17.89 7.30 21.17
C LEU A 135 19.37 7.63 20.95
N ILE A 136 19.70 8.85 20.50
CA ILE A 136 21.08 9.30 20.36
C ILE A 136 21.76 9.35 21.74
N HIS A 137 21.08 9.89 22.75
CA HIS A 137 21.62 10.01 24.14
C HIS A 137 22.00 8.65 24.72
N ILE A 138 21.16 7.62 24.49
CA ILE A 138 21.42 6.26 25.01
C ILE A 138 22.31 5.40 24.11
N GLY A 139 22.94 6.00 23.07
CA GLY A 139 24.03 5.41 22.30
C GLY A 139 23.67 4.89 20.90
N TYR A 140 22.49 5.21 20.34
CA TYR A 140 22.21 4.96 18.95
C TYR A 140 22.84 6.00 18.04
N GLU A 141 23.36 5.56 16.90
CA GLU A 141 23.80 6.45 15.83
C GLU A 141 22.64 6.70 14.87
N HIS A 142 22.24 7.97 14.70
CA HIS A 142 21.24 8.35 13.73
C HIS A 142 21.88 8.50 12.35
N THR A 143 21.62 7.53 11.46
CA THR A 143 22.21 7.47 10.10
C THR A 143 21.63 8.48 9.10
N GLY A 144 20.89 9.47 9.59
CA GLY A 144 20.18 10.45 8.76
C GLY A 144 18.79 9.97 8.34
N PHE A 145 18.06 10.89 7.74
CA PHE A 145 16.71 10.60 7.25
C PHE A 145 16.75 10.20 5.77
N ASN A 146 16.32 8.99 5.47
CA ASN A 146 16.18 8.53 4.08
C ASN A 146 15.28 9.46 3.28
N LEU A 147 15.72 9.86 2.10
CA LEU A 147 14.91 10.61 1.12
C LEU A 147 14.26 9.67 0.10
N ASN A 148 14.89 8.55 -0.18
CA ASN A 148 14.47 7.55 -1.13
C ASN A 148 14.28 6.17 -0.45
N PHE A 149 14.39 5.10 -1.22
CA PHE A 149 14.23 3.72 -0.74
C PHE A 149 15.62 3.04 -0.55
N GLU A 150 16.58 3.74 0.11
CA GLU A 150 17.96 3.31 0.09
C GLU A 150 18.20 1.97 0.78
N ASN A 151 18.12 1.91 2.10
CA ASN A 151 18.60 0.73 2.83
C ASN A 151 17.62 0.12 3.83
N LEU A 152 16.56 0.84 4.19
CA LEU A 152 15.55 0.43 5.17
C LEU A 152 14.16 0.58 4.59
N LYS A 153 13.14 0.29 5.39
CA LYS A 153 11.75 0.55 5.00
C LYS A 153 11.55 2.05 4.72
N PRO A 154 10.67 2.41 3.79
CA PRO A 154 10.43 3.81 3.46
C PRO A 154 10.10 4.63 4.70
N ARG A 155 10.79 5.75 4.87
CA ARG A 155 10.49 6.70 5.93
C ARG A 155 9.17 7.43 5.69
N TRP A 156 8.94 7.83 4.45
CA TRP A 156 7.74 8.53 4.04
C TRP A 156 6.67 7.54 3.63
N ASN A 157 5.53 7.59 4.28
CA ASN A 157 4.39 6.75 3.96
C ASN A 157 3.17 7.62 3.75
N ALA A 158 2.46 7.40 2.64
CA ALA A 158 1.15 7.99 2.43
C ALA A 158 0.12 7.13 3.17
N VAL A 159 -0.58 7.74 4.12
CA VAL A 159 -1.58 7.05 4.93
C VAL A 159 -2.91 7.79 4.83
N THR A 160 -3.97 7.06 4.55
CA THR A 160 -5.34 7.54 4.63
C THR A 160 -6.02 6.92 5.83
N THR A 161 -6.54 7.74 6.73
CA THR A 161 -7.45 7.30 7.78
C THR A 161 -8.88 7.29 7.25
N THR A 162 -9.65 6.28 7.61
CA THR A 162 -11.06 6.16 7.24
C THR A 162 -11.89 5.92 8.47
N ASN A 163 -13.11 6.45 8.49
CA ASN A 163 -14.16 5.97 9.36
C ASN A 163 -15.27 5.33 8.51
N SER A 164 -16.10 4.50 9.12
CA SER A 164 -17.11 3.71 8.41
C SER A 164 -18.22 4.54 7.77
N THR A 165 -18.41 5.78 8.20
CA THR A 165 -19.55 6.64 7.82
C THR A 165 -19.25 7.58 6.67
N GLU A 166 -17.99 7.87 6.38
CA GLU A 166 -17.58 8.80 5.34
C GLU A 166 -17.61 8.19 3.94
N ASP A 167 -18.08 8.96 2.95
CA ASP A 167 -17.89 8.57 1.54
C ASP A 167 -16.43 8.79 1.11
N LEU A 168 -15.67 7.70 1.06
CA LEU A 168 -14.28 7.72 0.64
C LEU A 168 -14.10 8.36 -0.75
N PHE A 169 -15.06 8.17 -1.66
CA PHE A 169 -14.97 8.69 -3.02
C PHE A 169 -14.95 10.21 -3.05
N SER A 170 -15.73 10.87 -2.20
CA SER A 170 -15.83 12.34 -2.13
C SER A 170 -14.52 12.99 -1.68
N ARG A 171 -13.68 12.28 -0.92
CA ARG A 171 -12.39 12.77 -0.39
C ARG A 171 -11.31 12.89 -1.47
N PHE A 172 -11.44 12.15 -2.57
CA PHE A 172 -10.47 12.21 -3.64
C PHE A 172 -10.57 13.51 -4.45
N SER A 173 -9.45 13.93 -5.01
CA SER A 173 -9.42 15.04 -5.96
C SER A 173 -10.31 14.77 -7.17
N LYS A 174 -10.77 15.83 -7.84
CA LYS A 174 -11.57 15.71 -9.07
C LYS A 174 -10.88 14.83 -10.11
N GLU A 175 -9.56 14.95 -10.24
CA GLU A 175 -8.76 14.17 -11.18
C GLU A 175 -8.83 12.67 -10.85
N ILE A 176 -8.62 12.29 -9.59
CA ILE A 176 -8.68 10.88 -9.16
C ILE A 176 -10.08 10.31 -9.32
N ARG A 177 -11.13 11.06 -8.93
CA ARG A 177 -12.52 10.65 -9.14
C ARG A 177 -12.82 10.38 -10.62
N ASN A 178 -12.30 11.23 -11.52
CA ASN A 178 -12.47 11.02 -12.95
C ASN A 178 -11.75 9.77 -13.45
N LYS A 179 -10.54 9.47 -12.96
CA LYS A 179 -9.81 8.23 -13.28
C LYS A 179 -10.57 6.98 -12.81
N ILE A 180 -11.13 7.02 -11.60
CA ILE A 180 -11.94 5.93 -11.06
C ILE A 180 -13.20 5.70 -11.92
N ARG A 181 -13.97 6.77 -12.22
CA ARG A 181 -15.15 6.68 -13.08
C ARG A 181 -14.80 6.19 -14.49
N LYS A 182 -13.65 6.62 -15.03
CA LYS A 182 -13.17 6.15 -16.33
C LYS A 182 -12.93 4.64 -16.33
N ALA A 183 -12.21 4.13 -15.33
CA ALA A 183 -11.92 2.71 -15.21
C ALA A 183 -13.21 1.87 -15.09
N ASP A 184 -14.17 2.34 -14.29
CA ASP A 184 -15.50 1.71 -14.20
C ASP A 184 -16.23 1.64 -15.55
N LYS A 185 -16.29 2.78 -16.26
CA LYS A 185 -16.89 2.85 -17.61
C LYS A 185 -16.19 1.94 -18.62
N MET A 186 -14.91 1.68 -18.44
CA MET A 186 -14.12 0.79 -19.29
C MET A 186 -14.25 -0.69 -18.93
N GLY A 187 -15.11 -1.06 -17.98
CA GLY A 187 -15.34 -2.45 -17.59
C GLY A 187 -14.20 -3.07 -16.77
N ILE A 188 -13.45 -2.28 -15.99
CA ILE A 188 -12.48 -2.84 -15.05
C ILE A 188 -13.24 -3.51 -13.89
N GLU A 189 -12.90 -4.76 -13.61
CA GLU A 189 -13.37 -5.55 -12.48
C GLU A 189 -12.23 -5.87 -11.52
N ILE A 190 -12.55 -6.04 -10.23
CA ILE A 190 -11.57 -6.44 -9.22
C ILE A 190 -11.86 -7.89 -8.82
N LEU A 191 -10.82 -8.71 -8.93
CA LEU A 191 -10.84 -10.12 -8.56
C LEU A 191 -9.89 -10.34 -7.39
N GLU A 192 -10.31 -11.15 -6.43
CA GLU A 192 -9.41 -11.68 -5.40
C GLU A 192 -8.69 -12.92 -5.95
N GLY A 193 -7.39 -13.00 -5.71
CA GLY A 193 -6.55 -14.12 -6.07
C GLY A 193 -6.14 -14.95 -4.86
N ASP A 194 -5.77 -16.18 -5.12
CA ASP A 194 -5.26 -17.14 -4.16
C ASP A 194 -3.77 -17.50 -4.40
N ALA A 195 -3.28 -18.53 -3.74
CA ALA A 195 -1.90 -19.00 -3.89
C ALA A 195 -1.57 -19.45 -5.33
N SER A 196 -2.55 -19.93 -6.11
CA SER A 196 -2.35 -20.34 -7.52
C SER A 196 -2.09 -19.13 -8.43
N SER A 197 -2.56 -17.96 -8.01
CA SER A 197 -2.47 -16.69 -8.76
C SER A 197 -1.11 -15.98 -8.61
N VAL A 198 -0.21 -16.49 -7.75
CA VAL A 198 1.09 -15.84 -7.46
C VAL A 198 1.96 -15.66 -8.70
N LYS A 199 1.98 -16.65 -9.62
CA LYS A 199 2.75 -16.53 -10.87
C LYS A 199 2.23 -15.41 -11.75
N GLN A 200 0.91 -15.26 -11.83
CA GLN A 200 0.27 -14.18 -12.59
C GLN A 200 0.55 -12.81 -11.92
N PHE A 201 0.48 -12.74 -10.59
CA PHE A 201 0.87 -11.55 -9.84
C PHE A 201 2.33 -11.18 -10.13
N TYR A 202 3.24 -12.15 -10.02
CA TYR A 202 4.67 -11.94 -10.27
C TYR A 202 4.95 -11.35 -11.66
N SER A 203 4.28 -11.83 -12.70
CA SER A 203 4.46 -11.31 -14.07
C SER A 203 4.11 -9.81 -14.23
N LEU A 204 3.37 -9.24 -13.29
CA LEU A 204 3.00 -7.81 -13.28
C LEU A 204 3.97 -6.93 -12.46
N VAL A 205 4.74 -7.55 -11.54
CA VAL A 205 5.59 -6.82 -10.58
C VAL A 205 7.09 -7.06 -10.77
N ASP A 206 7.52 -8.10 -11.48
CA ASP A 206 8.91 -8.53 -11.62
C ASP A 206 9.85 -7.44 -12.14
N LYS A 207 9.38 -6.62 -13.09
CA LYS A 207 10.15 -5.52 -13.67
C LYS A 207 10.39 -4.35 -12.70
N LYS A 208 9.60 -4.27 -11.65
CA LYS A 208 9.64 -3.17 -10.67
C LYS A 208 10.37 -3.52 -9.38
N HIS A 209 10.43 -4.80 -9.05
CA HIS A 209 10.89 -5.29 -7.76
C HIS A 209 11.95 -6.37 -7.92
N SER A 210 13.02 -6.26 -7.15
CA SER A 210 14.18 -7.18 -7.22
C SER A 210 13.93 -8.58 -6.61
N ARG A 211 12.76 -8.81 -5.99
CA ARG A 211 12.43 -10.09 -5.35
C ARG A 211 12.12 -11.16 -6.39
N LYS A 212 12.63 -12.37 -6.18
CA LYS A 212 12.37 -13.54 -7.05
C LYS A 212 10.97 -14.12 -6.77
N LEU A 213 10.45 -14.91 -7.71
CA LEU A 213 9.16 -15.59 -7.61
C LEU A 213 8.98 -16.35 -6.29
N ASN A 214 10.01 -17.07 -5.84
CA ASN A 214 9.95 -17.87 -4.61
C ASN A 214 9.62 -17.03 -3.38
N TYR A 215 10.09 -15.78 -3.31
CA TYR A 215 9.71 -14.88 -2.22
C TYR A 215 8.19 -14.66 -2.16
N TYR A 216 7.53 -14.49 -3.28
CA TYR A 216 6.08 -14.27 -3.35
C TYR A 216 5.28 -15.54 -3.06
N LEU A 217 5.79 -16.70 -3.46
CA LEU A 217 5.20 -18.00 -3.12
C LEU A 217 5.25 -18.24 -1.61
N ASP A 218 6.43 -18.07 -1.00
CA ASP A 218 6.62 -18.20 0.45
C ASP A 218 5.78 -17.17 1.23
N MET A 219 5.72 -15.95 0.74
CA MET A 219 4.91 -14.87 1.35
C MET A 219 3.43 -15.26 1.37
N MET A 220 2.90 -15.78 0.27
CA MET A 220 1.51 -16.24 0.22
C MET A 220 1.27 -17.48 1.08
N GLU A 221 2.22 -18.42 1.12
CA GLU A 221 2.11 -19.60 1.97
C GLU A 221 2.10 -19.23 3.46
N ILE A 222 3.05 -18.39 3.90
CA ILE A 222 3.25 -18.11 5.32
C ILE A 222 2.22 -17.10 5.85
N LEU A 223 2.11 -15.95 5.20
CA LEU A 223 1.21 -14.89 5.63
C LEU A 223 -0.26 -15.23 5.30
N GLY A 224 -0.48 -15.99 4.22
CA GLY A 224 -1.82 -16.42 3.82
C GLY A 224 -2.46 -17.40 4.79
N LYS A 225 -1.68 -18.27 5.45
CA LYS A 225 -2.17 -19.19 6.50
C LYS A 225 -2.83 -18.46 7.68
N LYS A 226 -2.38 -17.24 7.98
CA LYS A 226 -2.97 -16.36 9.01
C LYS A 226 -3.92 -15.29 8.44
N ASP A 227 -4.31 -15.42 7.19
CA ASP A 227 -5.14 -14.44 6.47
C ASP A 227 -4.57 -13.00 6.51
N MET A 228 -3.25 -12.88 6.64
CA MET A 228 -2.55 -11.60 6.72
C MET A 228 -2.31 -10.97 5.35
N ILE A 229 -2.39 -11.73 4.26
CA ILE A 229 -2.15 -11.23 2.89
C ILE A 229 -3.25 -11.68 1.95
N LYS A 230 -3.59 -10.77 1.02
CA LYS A 230 -4.47 -11.03 -0.11
C LYS A 230 -3.87 -10.48 -1.40
N LEU A 231 -4.10 -11.18 -2.50
CA LEU A 231 -3.82 -10.69 -3.85
C LEU A 231 -5.10 -10.17 -4.47
N TYR A 232 -5.02 -9.02 -5.13
CA TYR A 232 -6.12 -8.46 -5.90
C TYR A 232 -5.67 -8.16 -7.30
N PHE A 233 -6.56 -8.41 -8.27
CA PHE A 233 -6.31 -8.19 -9.68
C PHE A 233 -7.33 -7.25 -10.28
N ALA A 234 -6.87 -6.32 -11.11
CA ALA A 234 -7.73 -5.55 -11.98
C ALA A 234 -7.82 -6.28 -13.34
N LYS A 235 -9.00 -6.77 -13.69
CA LYS A 235 -9.32 -7.38 -14.98
C LYS A 235 -10.06 -6.37 -15.85
N LEU A 236 -9.61 -6.17 -17.06
CA LEU A 236 -10.41 -5.51 -18.08
C LEU A 236 -11.34 -6.57 -18.70
N ASP A 237 -12.62 -6.50 -18.36
CA ASP A 237 -13.66 -7.29 -19.02
C ASP A 237 -13.99 -6.63 -20.37
N THR A 238 -13.46 -7.22 -21.41
CA THR A 238 -13.58 -6.68 -22.77
C THR A 238 -15.00 -6.78 -23.33
N ALA A 239 -15.79 -7.78 -22.90
CA ALA A 239 -17.21 -7.90 -23.29
C ALA A 239 -18.03 -6.77 -22.66
N LYS A 240 -17.86 -6.53 -21.34
CA LYS A 240 -18.49 -5.37 -20.67
C LYS A 240 -18.00 -4.04 -21.23
N TYR A 241 -16.74 -3.94 -21.63
CA TYR A 241 -16.23 -2.72 -22.23
C TYR A 241 -16.93 -2.40 -23.56
N ILE A 242 -17.18 -3.41 -24.42
CA ILE A 242 -17.97 -3.22 -25.66
C ILE A 242 -19.40 -2.79 -25.32
N GLU A 243 -20.07 -3.50 -24.42
CA GLU A 243 -21.45 -3.22 -24.03
C GLU A 243 -21.59 -1.77 -23.54
N LYS A 244 -20.79 -1.40 -22.54
CA LYS A 244 -20.79 -0.04 -21.97
C LYS A 244 -20.43 1.03 -23.01
N SER A 245 -19.49 0.73 -23.93
CA SER A 245 -19.10 1.67 -24.98
C SER A 245 -20.20 1.89 -25.99
N LYS A 246 -20.95 0.82 -26.41
CA LYS A 246 -22.11 0.93 -27.30
C LYS A 246 -23.22 1.74 -26.63
N THR A 247 -23.57 1.42 -25.38
CA THR A 247 -24.62 2.16 -24.66
C THR A 247 -24.29 3.65 -24.55
N LEU A 248 -23.04 4.00 -24.29
CA LEU A 248 -22.61 5.41 -24.23
C LEU A 248 -22.64 6.08 -25.61
N PHE A 249 -22.28 5.36 -26.66
CA PHE A 249 -22.36 5.87 -28.04
C PHE A 249 -23.80 6.13 -28.46
N GLU A 250 -24.70 5.17 -28.25
CA GLU A 250 -26.14 5.30 -28.59
C GLU A 250 -26.78 6.46 -27.81
N ALA A 251 -26.47 6.62 -26.52
CA ALA A 251 -27.00 7.72 -25.74
C ALA A 251 -26.50 9.09 -26.21
N GLU A 252 -25.22 9.20 -26.60
CA GLU A 252 -24.69 10.48 -27.10
C GLU A 252 -25.13 10.75 -28.53
N GLU A 253 -25.32 9.72 -29.38
CA GLU A 253 -25.87 9.85 -30.74
C GLU A 253 -27.29 10.42 -30.69
N LYS A 254 -28.13 9.86 -29.80
CA LYS A 254 -29.48 10.38 -29.57
C LYS A 254 -29.46 11.85 -29.14
N ARG A 255 -28.65 12.19 -28.15
CA ARG A 255 -28.47 13.57 -27.65
C ARG A 255 -27.96 14.51 -28.75
N ASN A 256 -27.03 14.06 -29.58
CA ASN A 256 -26.47 14.84 -30.66
C ASN A 256 -27.54 15.15 -31.73
N ASN A 257 -28.41 14.17 -32.05
CA ASN A 257 -29.53 14.35 -32.97
C ASN A 257 -30.58 15.32 -32.42
N GLU A 258 -30.89 15.26 -31.11
CA GLU A 258 -31.78 16.23 -30.43
C GLU A 258 -31.23 17.66 -30.51
N ILE A 259 -29.91 17.84 -30.32
CA ILE A 259 -29.26 19.16 -30.45
C ILE A 259 -29.26 19.64 -31.89
N ASN A 260 -29.15 18.74 -32.90
CA ASN A 260 -29.26 19.11 -34.31
C ASN A 260 -30.67 19.64 -34.64
N GLN A 261 -31.70 18.94 -34.18
CA GLN A 261 -33.09 19.38 -34.37
C GLN A 261 -33.33 20.74 -33.69
N GLU A 262 -32.88 20.91 -32.42
CA GLU A 262 -32.97 22.18 -31.71
C GLU A 262 -32.27 23.33 -32.48
N LEU A 263 -31.13 23.04 -33.11
CA LEU A 263 -30.38 24.03 -33.89
C LEU A 263 -31.15 24.42 -35.18
N GLU A 264 -31.74 23.46 -35.87
CA GLU A 264 -32.55 23.71 -37.10
C GLU A 264 -33.79 24.57 -36.78
N GLU A 265 -34.47 24.29 -35.67
CA GLU A 265 -35.64 25.04 -35.21
C GLU A 265 -35.33 26.48 -34.75
N ASN A 266 -34.11 26.73 -34.29
CA ASN A 266 -33.70 27.98 -33.67
C ASN A 266 -32.63 28.78 -34.42
N ILE A 267 -32.47 28.53 -35.72
CA ILE A 267 -31.41 29.11 -36.57
C ILE A 267 -31.31 30.64 -36.50
N ASN A 268 -32.44 31.29 -36.34
CA ASN A 268 -32.55 32.76 -36.30
C ASN A 268 -32.85 33.34 -34.88
N SER A 269 -32.66 32.53 -33.83
CA SER A 269 -32.97 32.97 -32.47
C SER A 269 -31.72 33.56 -31.75
N ASN A 270 -31.94 34.38 -30.72
CA ASN A 270 -30.86 34.90 -29.88
C ASN A 270 -30.07 33.76 -29.14
N ASN A 271 -30.57 32.53 -29.15
CA ASN A 271 -29.96 31.38 -28.44
C ASN A 271 -29.08 30.50 -29.39
N THR A 272 -29.04 30.76 -30.66
CA THR A 272 -28.32 29.97 -31.70
C THR A 272 -26.86 29.77 -31.32
N THR A 273 -26.17 30.82 -30.84
CA THR A 273 -24.74 30.71 -30.43
C THR A 273 -24.52 29.69 -29.31
N ASN A 274 -25.43 29.58 -28.33
CA ASN A 274 -25.33 28.63 -27.26
C ASN A 274 -25.58 27.20 -27.71
N ILE A 275 -26.57 26.99 -28.60
CA ILE A 275 -26.86 25.70 -29.22
C ILE A 275 -25.67 25.22 -30.05
N ILE A 276 -25.02 26.08 -30.83
CA ILE A 276 -23.80 25.74 -31.57
C ILE A 276 -22.69 25.29 -30.65
N LYS A 277 -22.45 25.97 -29.52
CA LYS A 277 -21.43 25.53 -28.54
C LYS A 277 -21.74 24.14 -27.98
N ARG A 278 -23.02 23.88 -27.66
CA ARG A 278 -23.47 22.57 -27.18
C ARG A 278 -23.27 21.48 -28.27
N LYS A 279 -23.61 21.81 -29.52
CA LYS A 279 -23.42 20.93 -30.68
C LYS A 279 -21.95 20.56 -30.88
N MET A 280 -21.04 21.54 -30.88
CA MET A 280 -19.61 21.28 -31.03
C MET A 280 -19.08 20.39 -29.88
N ALA A 281 -19.54 20.60 -28.66
CA ALA A 281 -19.14 19.76 -27.53
C ALA A 281 -19.67 18.31 -27.68
N SER A 282 -20.93 18.15 -28.14
CA SER A 282 -21.55 16.86 -28.40
C SER A 282 -20.87 16.13 -29.55
N ASP A 283 -20.51 16.81 -30.66
CA ASP A 283 -19.77 16.20 -31.79
C ASP A 283 -18.42 15.61 -31.35
N ILE A 284 -17.67 16.36 -30.52
CA ILE A 284 -16.41 15.87 -29.97
C ILE A 284 -16.66 14.62 -29.10
N LEU A 285 -17.68 14.65 -28.25
CA LEU A 285 -18.02 13.52 -27.37
C LEU A 285 -18.50 12.31 -28.15
N LEU A 286 -19.35 12.49 -29.16
CA LEU A 286 -19.85 11.44 -30.05
C LEU A 286 -18.68 10.75 -30.77
N ASN A 287 -17.73 11.52 -31.32
CA ASN A 287 -16.55 10.96 -31.98
C ASN A 287 -15.69 10.15 -31.00
N ASN A 288 -15.52 10.64 -29.76
CA ASN A 288 -14.81 9.91 -28.70
C ASN A 288 -15.54 8.60 -28.33
N CYS A 289 -16.86 8.61 -28.23
CA CYS A 289 -17.66 7.41 -27.99
C CYS A 289 -17.50 6.40 -29.11
N LYS A 290 -17.59 6.84 -30.37
CA LYS A 290 -17.36 5.99 -31.58
C LYS A 290 -15.97 5.34 -31.53
N GLN A 291 -14.94 6.11 -31.22
CA GLN A 291 -13.58 5.60 -31.12
C GLN A 291 -13.43 4.58 -29.96
N ASN A 292 -14.15 4.77 -28.86
CA ASN A 292 -14.17 3.82 -27.74
C ASN A 292 -14.82 2.48 -28.15
N VAL A 293 -15.91 2.49 -28.96
CA VAL A 293 -16.51 1.26 -29.48
C VAL A 293 -15.53 0.50 -30.38
N ILE A 294 -14.80 1.20 -31.26
CA ILE A 294 -13.78 0.60 -32.12
C ILE A 294 -12.66 -0.04 -31.26
N ASN A 295 -12.13 0.70 -30.29
CA ASN A 295 -11.09 0.21 -29.41
C ASN A 295 -11.56 -1.01 -28.59
N ALA A 296 -12.78 -0.97 -28.05
CA ALA A 296 -13.35 -2.07 -27.27
C ALA A 296 -13.53 -3.32 -28.14
N THR A 297 -13.99 -3.16 -29.38
CA THR A 297 -14.16 -4.27 -30.34
C THR A 297 -12.82 -4.92 -30.70
N ASN A 298 -11.77 -4.13 -30.90
CA ASN A 298 -10.43 -4.65 -31.20
C ASN A 298 -9.86 -5.40 -29.99
N LEU A 299 -10.00 -4.86 -28.79
CA LEU A 299 -9.56 -5.53 -27.57
C LEU A 299 -10.33 -6.83 -27.30
N TYR A 300 -11.62 -6.86 -27.58
CA TYR A 300 -12.38 -8.10 -27.43
C TYR A 300 -11.89 -9.19 -28.38
N LYS A 301 -11.54 -8.84 -29.64
CA LYS A 301 -10.94 -9.80 -30.58
C LYS A 301 -9.63 -10.36 -30.09
N GLU A 302 -8.81 -9.52 -29.45
CA GLU A 302 -7.49 -9.91 -28.91
C GLU A 302 -7.62 -10.68 -27.58
N TYR A 303 -8.56 -10.27 -26.70
CA TYR A 303 -8.77 -10.82 -25.37
C TYR A 303 -10.24 -11.16 -25.13
N PRO A 304 -10.82 -12.20 -25.76
CA PRO A 304 -12.25 -12.48 -25.65
C PRO A 304 -12.71 -12.86 -24.23
N SER A 305 -11.81 -13.38 -23.39
CA SER A 305 -12.07 -13.70 -21.97
C SER A 305 -11.69 -12.57 -21.01
N GLY A 306 -11.34 -11.37 -21.56
CA GLY A 306 -10.77 -10.28 -20.79
C GLY A 306 -9.28 -10.48 -20.50
N VAL A 307 -8.65 -9.48 -19.89
CA VAL A 307 -7.21 -9.47 -19.60
C VAL A 307 -6.91 -8.89 -18.22
N ILE A 308 -6.02 -9.51 -17.48
CA ILE A 308 -5.50 -8.94 -16.22
C ILE A 308 -4.53 -7.81 -16.57
N VAL A 309 -4.83 -6.61 -16.07
CA VAL A 309 -4.12 -5.37 -16.41
C VAL A 309 -3.40 -4.72 -15.23
N GLY A 310 -3.69 -5.17 -14.00
CA GLY A 310 -3.02 -4.71 -12.78
C GLY A 310 -3.22 -5.68 -11.63
N ALA A 311 -2.37 -5.56 -10.61
CA ALA A 311 -2.48 -6.35 -9.39
C ALA A 311 -1.90 -5.60 -8.18
N SER A 312 -2.33 -6.00 -7.00
CA SER A 312 -1.83 -5.51 -5.71
C SER A 312 -1.76 -6.64 -4.70
N ALA A 313 -0.65 -6.72 -3.95
CA ALA A 313 -0.56 -7.52 -2.74
C ALA A 313 -0.85 -6.61 -1.53
N VAL A 314 -1.85 -6.98 -0.76
CA VAL A 314 -2.35 -6.20 0.37
C VAL A 314 -2.15 -6.99 1.65
N ILE A 315 -1.43 -6.41 2.61
CA ILE A 315 -1.30 -6.93 3.97
C ILE A 315 -2.42 -6.36 4.84
N LYS A 316 -3.00 -7.22 5.66
CA LYS A 316 -3.99 -6.89 6.69
C LYS A 316 -3.39 -7.14 8.06
N TYR A 317 -3.28 -6.12 8.88
CA TYR A 317 -2.78 -6.28 10.24
C TYR A 317 -3.28 -5.15 11.13
N ASN A 318 -3.70 -5.45 12.36
CA ASN A 318 -4.11 -4.45 13.38
C ASN A 318 -5.14 -3.42 12.87
N LYS A 319 -6.18 -3.85 12.14
CA LYS A 319 -7.17 -2.98 11.48
C LYS A 319 -6.56 -1.94 10.53
N GLU A 320 -5.36 -2.21 10.05
CA GLU A 320 -4.68 -1.45 9.01
C GLU A 320 -4.49 -2.32 7.77
N ILE A 321 -4.54 -1.72 6.59
CA ILE A 321 -4.14 -2.36 5.35
C ILE A 321 -2.91 -1.67 4.77
N PHE A 322 -2.05 -2.46 4.15
CA PHE A 322 -0.83 -2.00 3.51
C PHE A 322 -0.83 -2.48 2.07
N PHE A 323 -0.84 -1.55 1.13
CA PHE A 323 -0.60 -1.85 -0.28
C PHE A 323 0.88 -2.12 -0.47
N LEU A 324 1.28 -3.37 -0.23
CA LEU A 324 2.70 -3.74 -0.11
C LEU A 324 3.43 -3.63 -1.45
N ILE A 325 2.83 -4.16 -2.50
CA ILE A 325 3.42 -4.25 -3.84
C ILE A 325 2.31 -4.11 -4.88
N ASP A 326 2.51 -3.22 -5.84
CA ASP A 326 1.60 -2.97 -6.94
C ASP A 326 2.29 -3.13 -8.29
N GLY A 327 1.61 -3.72 -9.25
CA GLY A 327 2.05 -3.80 -10.64
C GLY A 327 0.90 -3.59 -11.62
N TYR A 328 1.23 -3.13 -12.83
CA TYR A 328 0.27 -3.03 -13.92
C TYR A 328 0.97 -3.03 -15.28
N LYS A 329 0.25 -3.46 -16.31
CA LYS A 329 0.71 -3.44 -17.69
C LYS A 329 0.65 -2.01 -18.24
N GLN A 330 1.80 -1.49 -18.71
CA GLN A 330 1.93 -0.10 -19.18
C GLN A 330 1.02 0.23 -20.36
N GLU A 331 0.82 -0.71 -21.26
CA GLU A 331 -0.07 -0.58 -22.43
C GLU A 331 -1.54 -0.30 -22.04
N PHE A 332 -1.93 -0.74 -20.82
CA PHE A 332 -3.27 -0.51 -20.29
C PHE A 332 -3.36 0.69 -19.31
N LYS A 333 -2.29 1.48 -19.16
CA LYS A 333 -2.27 2.65 -18.25
C LYS A 333 -3.44 3.61 -18.49
N ARG A 334 -3.85 3.80 -19.76
CA ARG A 334 -4.96 4.69 -20.14
C ARG A 334 -6.31 4.32 -19.54
N TYR A 335 -6.50 3.05 -19.11
CA TYR A 335 -7.72 2.56 -18.45
C TYR A 335 -7.73 2.80 -16.95
N CYS A 336 -6.67 3.36 -16.39
CA CYS A 336 -6.54 3.73 -14.98
C CYS A 336 -6.75 2.56 -13.99
N PRO A 337 -6.27 1.32 -14.24
CA PRO A 337 -6.61 0.15 -13.45
C PRO A 337 -6.18 0.29 -11.98
N ASN A 338 -4.99 0.84 -11.70
CA ASN A 338 -4.48 0.99 -10.33
C ASN A 338 -5.31 1.93 -9.46
N HIS A 339 -5.87 3.02 -10.04
CA HIS A 339 -6.71 3.94 -9.28
C HIS A 339 -8.02 3.26 -8.87
N TYR A 340 -8.60 2.48 -9.78
CA TYR A 340 -9.82 1.74 -9.51
C TYR A 340 -9.58 0.59 -8.53
N LEU A 341 -8.50 -0.18 -8.74
CA LEU A 341 -8.08 -1.26 -7.85
C LEU A 341 -7.93 -0.78 -6.41
N LYS A 342 -7.12 0.26 -6.19
CA LYS A 342 -6.92 0.83 -4.85
C LYS A 342 -8.22 1.34 -4.25
N TYR A 343 -9.02 2.08 -5.00
CA TYR A 343 -10.31 2.57 -4.53
C TYR A 343 -11.24 1.45 -4.07
N GLN A 344 -11.39 0.40 -4.87
CA GLN A 344 -12.29 -0.72 -4.55
C GLN A 344 -11.80 -1.48 -3.30
N ILE A 345 -10.50 -1.76 -3.22
CA ILE A 345 -9.89 -2.41 -2.05
C ILE A 345 -10.08 -1.55 -0.79
N MET A 346 -9.77 -0.26 -0.87
CA MET A 346 -9.94 0.67 0.26
C MET A 346 -11.39 0.75 0.71
N ASN A 347 -12.34 0.82 -0.24
CA ASN A 347 -13.77 0.88 0.07
C ASN A 347 -14.29 -0.43 0.67
N PHE A 348 -13.79 -1.58 0.23
CA PHE A 348 -14.10 -2.89 0.79
C PHE A 348 -13.61 -2.95 2.26
N TYR A 349 -12.33 -2.73 2.51
CA TYR A 349 -11.78 -2.85 3.88
C TYR A 349 -12.31 -1.79 4.84
N ARG A 350 -12.65 -0.59 4.35
CA ARG A 350 -13.34 0.40 5.17
C ARG A 350 -14.68 -0.14 5.71
N LYS A 351 -15.45 -0.85 4.88
CA LYS A 351 -16.72 -1.47 5.28
C LYS A 351 -16.50 -2.60 6.29
N GLU A 352 -15.38 -3.30 6.19
CA GLU A 352 -14.94 -4.33 7.14
C GLU A 352 -14.34 -3.76 8.44
N GLY A 353 -14.37 -2.44 8.62
CA GLY A 353 -13.94 -1.78 9.86
C GLY A 353 -12.44 -1.50 9.96
N TYR A 354 -11.69 -1.57 8.86
CA TYR A 354 -10.30 -1.13 8.82
C TYR A 354 -10.23 0.39 8.78
N THR A 355 -9.39 0.98 9.63
CA THR A 355 -9.38 2.42 9.88
C THR A 355 -8.20 3.15 9.26
N ARG A 356 -7.12 2.44 8.91
CA ARG A 356 -5.91 3.03 8.32
C ARG A 356 -5.46 2.26 7.09
N MET A 357 -5.10 3.01 6.05
CA MET A 357 -4.72 2.46 4.76
C MET A 357 -3.41 3.07 4.31
N HIS A 358 -2.36 2.25 4.30
CA HIS A 358 -1.02 2.64 3.87
C HIS A 358 -0.89 2.42 2.36
N LEU A 359 -0.76 3.51 1.62
CA LEU A 359 -0.60 3.49 0.17
C LEU A 359 0.84 3.20 -0.28
N ASN A 360 1.66 2.72 0.65
CA ASN A 360 3.07 2.41 0.51
C ASN A 360 4.00 3.62 0.68
N GLY A 361 5.30 3.33 0.66
CA GLY A 361 6.34 4.34 0.76
C GLY A 361 6.37 5.25 -0.46
N ILE A 362 6.67 6.52 -0.20
CA ILE A 362 6.93 7.54 -1.20
C ILE A 362 8.33 8.12 -1.01
N SER A 363 8.95 8.62 -2.07
CA SER A 363 10.22 9.35 -1.92
C SER A 363 9.99 10.70 -1.22
N GLY A 364 10.97 11.16 -0.45
CA GLY A 364 10.90 12.48 0.19
C GLY A 364 10.87 13.65 -0.80
N GLU A 365 11.21 13.40 -2.07
CA GLU A 365 11.18 14.36 -3.16
C GLU A 365 9.82 14.35 -3.89
N ASP A 366 9.10 13.25 -3.89
CA ASP A 366 7.82 13.09 -4.59
C ASP A 366 6.66 13.61 -3.73
N ARG A 367 6.56 14.93 -3.62
CA ARG A 367 5.45 15.60 -2.93
C ARG A 367 4.13 15.55 -3.71
N LYS A 368 4.12 15.06 -4.96
CA LYS A 368 2.93 15.03 -5.83
C LYS A 368 2.15 13.72 -5.72
N SER A 369 2.79 12.65 -5.28
CA SER A 369 2.15 11.32 -5.15
C SER A 369 1.32 11.14 -3.88
N VAL A 370 1.33 12.11 -2.98
CA VAL A 370 0.52 12.11 -1.76
C VAL A 370 -0.85 12.71 -2.07
N VAL A 371 -1.74 11.91 -2.61
CA VAL A 371 -3.15 12.32 -2.86
C VAL A 371 -4.09 11.29 -2.29
#